data_a311ec69691414fd9337864580428085
#
_entry.id   a311ec69691414fd9337864580428085
#
_cell.length_a   1.000
_cell.length_b   1.000
_cell.length_c   1.000
_cell.angle_alpha   90.00
_cell.angle_beta   90.00
_cell.angle_gamma   90.00
#
_symmetry.space_group_name_H-M   'P 1'
#
loop_
_entity.id
_entity.type
_entity.pdbx_description
1 polymer ?
#
loop_
_entity_poly.entity_id
_entity_poly.type
_entity_poly.pdbx_seq_one_letter_code
_entity_poly.pdbx_strand_id
1 'polypeptide(L)'
;PPRSTLFPYTTLFRSVLVEKSGSFISRGIDVAGLDRSKKWTFLPSIKKGDRVAGGDVLGTVQEYHITHKIMVPPDVPESVVSGIEAGDYTVQEPVCHLEGTGPVTLMQKWPVRKGRPYRKKLDPTVPLLTGQRIFDSLFPLTKGGTAMIPGGFGTGKTVSEQTLAKWSDAQIIVYIGCGERGNEMTDVLSEFPELVDPRTGLPLMERTILVANTSNMPVAAREASIYTGITMGEYYRDMGYDVALMADSTSRWGEALREVSGRLEEMPGEEGYPAYLATRLAAFYERAGRVDCIGSGDRVGSVTIVGAVSPPGGDFSEPITQNTLRITGTFWALDTNLAYRRHFPSVNWIKSYSLYIDSLNDWYLENLGPDWEELRDRMMYLLQKEVELQEIVQLVGPDALPESEKAILEVTRMIREDFLQQSAYSDTDSFCPLDKQYWMLKAIQSYDSAMNNAIERGVGLKQVSLLPLRSEIARMKELGSAGEIQALAERIKTSIDALEAER
;
A
#
# COMPACT_ATOMS: atom_id res chain seq x y z
N PRO A 1 -19.99 -15.52 -27.97
CA PRO A 1 -18.79 -16.27 -27.66
C PRO A 1 -18.76 -16.55 -26.15
N PRO A 2 -18.39 -17.73 -25.68
CA PRO A 2 -18.46 -18.09 -24.27
C PRO A 2 -17.34 -17.38 -23.49
N ARG A 3 -17.73 -16.52 -22.55
CA ARG A 3 -16.86 -15.80 -21.61
C ARG A 3 -16.53 -16.66 -20.36
N SER A 4 -16.15 -17.92 -20.52
CA SER A 4 -16.08 -18.87 -19.41
C SER A 4 -14.70 -19.41 -19.05
N THR A 5 -13.62 -18.72 -19.41
CA THR A 5 -12.25 -19.25 -19.18
C THR A 5 -11.35 -18.38 -18.30
N LEU A 6 -11.89 -17.41 -17.52
CA LEU A 6 -11.04 -16.40 -16.88
C LEU A 6 -10.71 -16.61 -15.41
N PHE A 7 -11.23 -17.64 -14.69
CA PHE A 7 -10.93 -17.78 -13.25
C PHE A 7 -10.82 -19.21 -12.76
N PRO A 8 -9.62 -19.83 -12.80
CA PRO A 8 -9.49 -21.21 -12.34
C PRO A 8 -9.64 -21.44 -10.83
N TYR A 9 -9.39 -20.43 -9.97
CA TYR A 9 -9.28 -20.67 -8.51
C TYR A 9 -10.40 -20.10 -7.65
N THR A 10 -10.74 -18.82 -7.77
CA THR A 10 -11.87 -18.24 -7.05
C THR A 10 -13.21 -18.81 -7.52
N THR A 11 -13.29 -19.15 -8.79
CA THR A 11 -14.47 -19.79 -9.38
C THR A 11 -14.63 -21.23 -8.89
N LEU A 12 -13.54 -22.01 -8.74
CA LEU A 12 -13.59 -23.39 -8.26
C LEU A 12 -14.05 -23.47 -6.80
N PHE A 13 -13.49 -22.65 -5.89
CA PHE A 13 -13.91 -22.62 -4.50
C PHE A 13 -15.37 -22.20 -4.35
N ARG A 14 -15.77 -21.14 -5.04
CA ARG A 14 -17.14 -20.65 -5.05
C ARG A 14 -18.10 -21.65 -5.69
N SER A 15 -17.76 -22.27 -6.81
CA SER A 15 -18.61 -23.25 -7.49
C SER A 15 -18.77 -24.52 -6.66
N VAL A 16 -17.72 -25.02 -6.02
CA VAL A 16 -17.78 -26.17 -5.10
C VAL A 16 -18.60 -25.85 -3.86
N LEU A 17 -18.50 -24.65 -3.31
CA LEU A 17 -19.34 -24.19 -2.20
C LEU A 17 -20.82 -24.11 -2.62
N VAL A 18 -21.12 -23.52 -3.78
CA VAL A 18 -22.47 -23.42 -4.32
C VAL A 18 -23.02 -24.80 -4.66
N GLU A 19 -22.22 -25.68 -5.23
CA GLU A 19 -22.62 -27.07 -5.55
C GLU A 19 -22.97 -27.85 -4.28
N LYS A 20 -22.19 -27.69 -3.19
CA LYS A 20 -22.40 -28.40 -1.91
C LYS A 20 -23.49 -27.80 -1.03
N SER A 21 -23.77 -26.50 -1.13
CA SER A 21 -24.65 -25.80 -0.19
C SER A 21 -25.74 -24.96 -0.84
N GLY A 22 -25.76 -24.83 -2.18
CA GLY A 22 -26.70 -23.95 -2.87
C GLY A 22 -26.42 -22.48 -2.56
N SER A 23 -27.50 -21.69 -2.46
CA SER A 23 -27.41 -20.23 -2.18
C SER A 23 -27.07 -19.88 -0.73
N PHE A 24 -27.07 -20.85 0.18
CA PHE A 24 -26.80 -20.66 1.60
C PHE A 24 -25.79 -21.68 2.11
N ILE A 25 -24.78 -21.21 2.86
CA ILE A 25 -23.78 -22.09 3.48
C ILE A 25 -24.43 -22.85 4.64
N SER A 26 -24.63 -24.16 4.48
CA SER A 26 -25.19 -25.01 5.52
C SER A 26 -24.12 -25.41 6.56
N ARG A 27 -24.58 -25.73 7.79
CA ARG A 27 -23.64 -26.17 8.84
C ARG A 27 -22.95 -27.48 8.45
N GLY A 28 -21.66 -27.60 8.77
CA GLY A 28 -20.87 -28.80 8.55
C GLY A 28 -20.30 -28.97 7.15
N ILE A 29 -20.47 -27.98 6.26
CA ILE A 29 -19.82 -28.00 4.95
C ILE A 29 -18.35 -27.60 5.11
N ASP A 30 -17.46 -28.53 4.77
CA ASP A 30 -16.03 -28.30 4.64
C ASP A 30 -15.64 -28.29 3.16
N VAL A 31 -15.04 -27.20 2.72
CA VAL A 31 -14.44 -27.04 1.39
C VAL A 31 -12.97 -26.67 1.56
N ALA A 32 -12.11 -27.45 0.93
CA ALA A 32 -10.68 -27.19 1.00
C ALA A 32 -10.34 -25.82 0.40
N GLY A 33 -9.54 -25.01 1.11
CA GLY A 33 -9.07 -23.71 0.64
C GLY A 33 -8.05 -23.77 -0.51
N LEU A 34 -7.42 -24.96 -0.70
CA LEU A 34 -6.52 -25.24 -1.81
C LEU A 34 -7.08 -26.41 -2.64
N ASP A 35 -6.88 -26.34 -3.96
CA ASP A 35 -7.18 -27.47 -4.83
C ASP A 35 -6.23 -28.64 -4.51
N ARG A 36 -6.81 -29.73 -3.97
CA ARG A 36 -6.06 -30.92 -3.56
C ARG A 36 -5.79 -31.88 -4.71
N SER A 37 -6.41 -31.66 -5.85
CA SER A 37 -6.29 -32.54 -7.03
C SER A 37 -5.26 -32.03 -8.04
N LYS A 38 -5.00 -30.73 -8.04
CA LYS A 38 -4.05 -30.11 -8.95
C LYS A 38 -2.64 -30.56 -8.63
N LYS A 39 -1.91 -30.98 -9.67
CA LYS A 39 -0.50 -31.31 -9.60
C LYS A 39 0.36 -30.13 -9.95
N TRP A 40 1.48 -30.04 -9.26
CA TRP A 40 2.49 -29.01 -9.40
C TRP A 40 3.84 -29.64 -9.60
N THR A 41 4.61 -29.16 -10.56
CA THR A 41 5.96 -29.65 -10.83
C THR A 41 6.94 -29.10 -9.80
N PHE A 42 7.42 -29.97 -8.92
CA PHE A 42 8.40 -29.65 -7.89
C PHE A 42 9.82 -29.90 -8.40
N LEU A 43 10.68 -28.90 -8.25
CA LEU A 43 12.11 -28.98 -8.58
C LEU A 43 12.93 -28.82 -7.29
N PRO A 44 13.60 -29.90 -6.81
CA PRO A 44 14.41 -29.84 -5.60
C PRO A 44 15.67 -29.00 -5.80
N SER A 45 16.04 -28.22 -4.78
CA SER A 45 17.29 -27.44 -4.71
C SER A 45 18.35 -28.08 -3.80
N ILE A 46 17.97 -29.12 -3.07
CA ILE A 46 18.81 -29.88 -2.15
C ILE A 46 18.79 -31.36 -2.51
N LYS A 47 19.62 -32.16 -1.85
CA LYS A 47 19.79 -33.61 -2.11
C LYS A 47 19.56 -34.42 -0.86
N LYS A 48 19.31 -35.72 -1.07
CA LYS A 48 19.31 -36.73 0.00
C LYS A 48 20.66 -36.73 0.76
N GLY A 49 20.59 -36.66 2.08
CA GLY A 49 21.74 -36.59 2.99
C GLY A 49 22.07 -35.15 3.43
N ASP A 50 21.50 -34.13 2.80
CA ASP A 50 21.70 -32.76 3.24
C ASP A 50 21.03 -32.52 4.61
N ARG A 51 21.60 -31.61 5.41
CA ARG A 51 21.01 -31.17 6.67
C ARG A 51 20.18 -29.95 6.42
N VAL A 52 19.00 -29.90 6.98
CA VAL A 52 18.04 -28.81 6.85
C VAL A 52 17.41 -28.46 8.20
N ALA A 53 17.03 -27.21 8.39
CA ALA A 53 16.31 -26.74 9.55
C ALA A 53 15.07 -25.94 9.16
N GLY A 54 14.26 -25.55 10.12
CA GLY A 54 13.06 -24.73 9.88
C GLY A 54 13.37 -23.49 9.06
N GLY A 55 12.64 -23.30 7.97
CA GLY A 55 12.80 -22.20 7.02
C GLY A 55 13.72 -22.47 5.83
N ASP A 56 14.48 -23.58 5.81
CA ASP A 56 15.33 -23.91 4.65
C ASP A 56 14.51 -24.23 3.41
N VAL A 57 14.99 -23.81 2.25
CA VAL A 57 14.33 -24.05 0.97
C VAL A 57 14.68 -25.44 0.46
N LEU A 58 13.67 -26.30 0.33
CA LEU A 58 13.79 -27.66 -0.21
C LEU A 58 13.83 -27.68 -1.74
N GLY A 59 13.11 -26.76 -2.36
CA GLY A 59 12.96 -26.68 -3.81
C GLY A 59 11.94 -25.63 -4.19
N THR A 60 11.56 -25.62 -5.46
CA THR A 60 10.67 -24.61 -6.03
C THR A 60 9.54 -25.23 -6.83
N VAL A 61 8.43 -24.49 -6.90
CA VAL A 61 7.30 -24.75 -7.79
C VAL A 61 7.00 -23.47 -8.54
N GLN A 62 6.76 -23.54 -9.83
CA GLN A 62 6.34 -22.37 -10.59
C GLN A 62 4.84 -22.16 -10.42
N GLU A 63 4.46 -21.04 -9.80
CA GLU A 63 3.08 -20.60 -9.62
C GLU A 63 2.85 -19.35 -10.48
N TYR A 64 2.36 -19.54 -11.71
CA TYR A 64 2.32 -18.49 -12.75
C TYR A 64 3.71 -17.87 -12.98
N HIS A 65 3.89 -16.59 -12.74
CA HIS A 65 5.18 -15.91 -12.84
C HIS A 65 5.95 -15.87 -11.50
N ILE A 66 5.36 -16.39 -10.41
CA ILE A 66 5.97 -16.42 -9.08
C ILE A 66 6.69 -17.73 -8.88
N THR A 67 7.95 -17.68 -8.46
CA THR A 67 8.70 -18.86 -8.02
C THR A 67 8.37 -19.17 -6.56
N HIS A 68 7.44 -20.11 -6.36
CA HIS A 68 7.03 -20.53 -5.02
C HIS A 68 8.09 -21.42 -4.38
N LYS A 69 8.70 -20.94 -3.29
CA LYS A 69 9.73 -21.68 -2.56
C LYS A 69 9.09 -22.61 -1.54
N ILE A 70 9.33 -23.91 -1.68
CA ILE A 70 8.88 -24.91 -0.71
C ILE A 70 9.91 -24.98 0.41
N MET A 71 9.47 -24.59 1.61
CA MET A 71 10.32 -24.45 2.79
C MET A 71 10.01 -25.52 3.83
N VAL A 72 11.02 -25.88 4.60
CA VAL A 72 10.84 -26.66 5.83
C VAL A 72 9.98 -25.87 6.81
N PRO A 73 8.92 -26.43 7.40
CA PRO A 73 8.12 -25.73 8.41
C PRO A 73 8.98 -25.14 9.53
N PRO A 74 8.67 -23.92 10.00
CA PRO A 74 9.53 -23.18 10.92
C PRO A 74 9.81 -23.85 12.28
N ASP A 75 8.94 -24.75 12.70
CA ASP A 75 8.99 -25.48 13.96
C ASP A 75 9.73 -26.81 13.87
N VAL A 76 10.23 -27.17 12.69
CA VAL A 76 11.01 -28.40 12.47
C VAL A 76 12.46 -28.17 12.93
N PRO A 77 12.99 -29.03 13.85
CA PRO A 77 14.37 -28.96 14.26
C PRO A 77 15.33 -29.38 13.13
N GLU A 78 16.63 -29.16 13.30
CA GLU A 78 17.64 -29.63 12.36
C GLU A 78 17.47 -31.13 12.11
N SER A 79 17.37 -31.52 10.85
CA SER A 79 17.08 -32.86 10.40
C SER A 79 17.83 -33.19 9.12
N VAL A 80 17.98 -34.48 8.82
CA VAL A 80 18.64 -34.96 7.59
C VAL A 80 17.58 -35.35 6.56
N VAL A 81 17.78 -34.94 5.31
CA VAL A 81 16.92 -35.34 4.19
C VAL A 81 17.12 -36.81 3.87
N SER A 82 16.13 -37.64 4.17
CA SER A 82 16.15 -39.09 3.86
C SER A 82 15.66 -39.42 2.45
N GLY A 83 14.85 -38.54 1.83
CA GLY A 83 14.37 -38.66 0.45
C GLY A 83 13.79 -37.37 -0.07
N ILE A 84 14.12 -37.03 -1.30
CA ILE A 84 13.58 -35.89 -2.05
C ILE A 84 13.74 -36.18 -3.54
N GLU A 85 12.69 -35.96 -4.33
CA GLU A 85 12.69 -36.26 -5.77
C GLU A 85 11.93 -35.18 -6.54
N ALA A 86 12.38 -34.89 -7.77
CA ALA A 86 11.64 -34.05 -8.69
C ALA A 86 10.41 -34.79 -9.23
N GLY A 87 9.31 -34.08 -9.44
CA GLY A 87 8.10 -34.70 -9.99
C GLY A 87 6.87 -33.82 -9.86
N ASP A 88 5.75 -34.37 -10.30
CA ASP A 88 4.45 -33.71 -10.23
C ASP A 88 3.67 -34.20 -9.01
N TYR A 89 3.50 -33.32 -8.05
CA TYR A 89 2.85 -33.61 -6.77
C TYR A 89 1.61 -32.76 -6.55
N THR A 90 0.63 -33.31 -5.88
CA THR A 90 -0.46 -32.53 -5.30
C THR A 90 0.03 -31.82 -4.03
N VAL A 91 -0.74 -30.84 -3.54
CA VAL A 91 -0.36 -30.12 -2.31
C VAL A 91 -0.27 -30.99 -1.06
N GLN A 92 -0.84 -32.19 -1.08
CA GLN A 92 -0.87 -33.14 0.05
C GLN A 92 0.16 -34.25 -0.06
N GLU A 93 0.69 -34.55 -1.25
CA GLU A 93 1.70 -35.56 -1.44
C GLU A 93 3.05 -35.12 -0.88
N PRO A 94 3.78 -36.04 -0.22
CA PRO A 94 5.12 -35.73 0.28
C PRO A 94 6.11 -35.48 -0.85
N VAL A 95 6.83 -34.34 -0.77
CA VAL A 95 7.91 -33.98 -1.70
C VAL A 95 9.29 -34.19 -1.09
N CYS A 96 9.36 -34.26 0.24
CA CYS A 96 10.58 -34.50 0.98
C CYS A 96 10.29 -35.31 2.26
N HIS A 97 11.20 -36.18 2.63
CA HIS A 97 11.17 -36.93 3.88
C HIS A 97 12.36 -36.55 4.75
N LEU A 98 12.09 -36.15 6.00
CA LEU A 98 13.08 -35.76 6.99
C LEU A 98 13.19 -36.83 8.08
N GLU A 99 14.40 -37.12 8.52
CA GLU A 99 14.65 -38.09 9.60
C GLU A 99 14.09 -37.54 10.93
N GLY A 100 13.30 -38.34 11.62
CA GLY A 100 12.76 -38.01 12.94
C GLY A 100 11.56 -37.07 12.97
N THR A 101 11.25 -36.38 11.87
CA THR A 101 10.15 -35.37 11.81
C THR A 101 9.06 -35.70 10.81
N GLY A 102 9.33 -36.59 9.85
CA GLY A 102 8.34 -37.06 8.89
C GLY A 102 8.31 -36.32 7.55
N PRO A 103 7.22 -36.48 6.78
CA PRO A 103 7.14 -35.92 5.43
C PRO A 103 6.83 -34.43 5.40
N VAL A 104 7.45 -33.74 4.45
CA VAL A 104 7.11 -32.37 4.08
C VAL A 104 6.33 -32.35 2.77
N THR A 105 5.25 -31.60 2.73
CA THR A 105 4.37 -31.45 1.56
C THR A 105 4.49 -30.03 0.96
N LEU A 106 3.85 -29.80 -0.19
CA LEU A 106 3.82 -28.47 -0.81
C LEU A 106 3.01 -27.45 0.01
N MET A 107 2.15 -27.87 0.92
CA MET A 107 1.39 -26.99 1.80
C MET A 107 1.88 -27.04 3.24
N GLN A 108 1.72 -25.93 3.97
CA GLN A 108 1.96 -25.85 5.41
C GLN A 108 0.68 -25.48 6.16
N LYS A 109 0.56 -25.96 7.40
CA LYS A 109 -0.48 -25.51 8.33
C LYS A 109 0.16 -24.63 9.39
N TRP A 110 -0.40 -23.44 9.60
CA TRP A 110 0.10 -22.48 10.59
C TRP A 110 -1.05 -21.87 11.40
N PRO A 111 -0.90 -21.73 12.73
CA PRO A 111 -1.90 -21.05 13.55
C PRO A 111 -1.98 -19.57 13.19
N VAL A 112 -3.09 -19.10 12.63
CA VAL A 112 -3.21 -17.74 12.07
C VAL A 112 -2.98 -16.60 13.09
N ARG A 113 -3.23 -16.85 14.38
CA ARG A 113 -3.00 -15.86 15.45
C ARG A 113 -1.56 -15.80 15.94
N LYS A 114 -0.70 -16.73 15.49
CA LYS A 114 0.72 -16.75 15.80
C LYS A 114 1.52 -16.20 14.61
N GLY A 115 2.27 -15.11 14.83
CA GLY A 115 3.18 -14.59 13.81
C GLY A 115 4.21 -15.63 13.39
N ARG A 116 4.58 -15.65 12.11
CA ARG A 116 5.63 -16.54 11.62
C ARG A 116 6.99 -16.01 12.06
N PRO A 117 7.91 -16.88 12.51
CA PRO A 117 9.20 -16.46 13.04
C PRO A 117 10.11 -15.90 11.94
N TYR A 118 11.03 -15.05 12.35
CA TYR A 118 12.10 -14.49 11.53
C TYR A 118 13.39 -14.46 12.35
N ARG A 119 14.55 -14.31 11.68
CA ARG A 119 15.83 -14.26 12.36
C ARG A 119 16.04 -12.90 13.02
N LYS A 120 15.85 -11.83 12.26
CA LYS A 120 16.03 -10.46 12.70
C LYS A 120 15.06 -9.53 11.96
N LYS A 121 14.51 -8.53 12.66
CA LYS A 121 13.80 -7.41 12.04
C LYS A 121 14.84 -6.36 11.62
N LEU A 122 14.74 -5.90 10.39
CA LEU A 122 15.63 -4.93 9.79
C LEU A 122 15.05 -3.52 9.89
N ASP A 123 15.91 -2.52 9.82
CA ASP A 123 15.49 -1.13 9.82
C ASP A 123 14.70 -0.78 8.54
N PRO A 124 13.71 0.10 8.64
CA PRO A 124 12.84 0.47 7.54
C PRO A 124 13.50 1.56 6.66
N THR A 125 14.52 1.18 5.88
CA THR A 125 15.34 2.08 5.07
C THR A 125 15.04 2.03 3.57
N VAL A 126 14.07 1.24 3.13
CA VAL A 126 13.71 1.10 1.72
C VAL A 126 12.25 1.54 1.53
N PRO A 127 11.94 2.51 0.66
CA PRO A 127 10.58 2.95 0.43
C PRO A 127 9.75 1.89 -0.28
N LEU A 128 8.45 1.84 0.02
CA LEU A 128 7.45 1.21 -0.82
C LEU A 128 6.98 2.27 -1.82
N LEU A 129 7.38 2.14 -3.07
CA LEU A 129 6.99 3.08 -4.11
C LEU A 129 5.57 2.76 -4.59
N THR A 130 4.72 3.77 -4.57
CA THR A 130 3.29 3.63 -4.87
C THR A 130 2.91 4.21 -6.23
N GLY A 131 3.79 5.03 -6.83
CA GLY A 131 3.47 5.80 -8.02
C GLY A 131 2.44 6.91 -7.81
N GLN A 132 2.07 7.15 -6.55
CA GLN A 132 1.17 8.24 -6.15
C GLN A 132 2.00 9.37 -5.56
N ARG A 133 1.99 10.53 -6.21
CA ARG A 133 2.85 11.66 -5.86
C ARG A 133 2.75 12.08 -4.40
N ILE A 134 1.53 12.16 -3.86
CA ILE A 134 1.33 12.58 -2.47
C ILE A 134 1.89 11.56 -1.45
N PHE A 135 1.80 10.27 -1.76
CA PHE A 135 2.35 9.23 -0.88
C PHE A 135 3.87 9.17 -0.99
N ASP A 136 4.40 9.07 -2.21
CA ASP A 136 5.83 8.86 -2.41
C ASP A 136 6.67 10.08 -2.02
N SER A 137 6.15 11.31 -2.23
CA SER A 137 6.91 12.54 -1.98
C SER A 137 6.71 13.13 -0.59
N LEU A 138 5.46 13.25 -0.11
CA LEU A 138 5.17 13.92 1.16
C LEU A 138 5.13 12.96 2.35
N PHE A 139 4.49 11.81 2.18
CA PHE A 139 4.19 10.89 3.27
C PHE A 139 4.61 9.46 2.94
N PRO A 140 5.92 9.22 2.68
CA PRO A 140 6.41 7.94 2.22
C PRO A 140 6.17 6.82 3.23
N LEU A 141 5.96 5.61 2.69
CA LEU A 141 5.84 4.38 3.44
C LEU A 141 7.05 3.50 3.11
N THR A 142 7.56 2.80 4.11
CA THR A 142 8.68 1.86 3.92
C THR A 142 8.18 0.45 3.62
N LYS A 143 8.99 -0.35 2.94
CA LYS A 143 8.82 -1.79 2.90
C LYS A 143 8.94 -2.36 4.31
N GLY A 144 7.89 -3.04 4.76
CA GLY A 144 7.76 -3.47 6.16
C GLY A 144 7.22 -2.41 7.11
N GLY A 145 6.79 -1.25 6.61
CA GLY A 145 6.17 -0.20 7.40
C GLY A 145 4.68 -0.43 7.64
N THR A 146 4.08 0.48 8.38
CA THR A 146 2.65 0.49 8.70
C THR A 146 2.03 1.82 8.36
N ALA A 147 0.90 1.80 7.67
CA ALA A 147 0.13 2.99 7.34
C ALA A 147 -1.34 2.83 7.73
N MET A 148 -1.96 3.95 8.02
CA MET A 148 -3.39 4.07 8.29
C MET A 148 -4.02 5.06 7.32
N ILE A 149 -5.15 4.67 6.72
CA ILE A 149 -5.97 5.53 5.86
C ILE A 149 -7.32 5.77 6.54
N PRO A 150 -7.44 6.77 7.42
CA PRO A 150 -8.72 7.11 7.99
C PRO A 150 -9.49 8.07 7.10
N GLY A 151 -10.80 7.90 7.04
CA GLY A 151 -11.65 8.80 6.30
C GLY A 151 -13.12 8.46 6.43
N GLY A 152 -13.98 9.46 6.26
CA GLY A 152 -15.42 9.29 6.20
C GLY A 152 -15.87 8.48 4.97
N PHE A 153 -17.16 8.23 4.89
CA PHE A 153 -17.75 7.60 3.71
C PHE A 153 -17.58 8.50 2.47
N GLY A 154 -17.22 7.89 1.33
CA GLY A 154 -17.07 8.62 0.06
C GLY A 154 -15.78 9.44 -0.09
N THR A 155 -14.83 9.34 0.85
CA THR A 155 -13.53 10.02 0.74
C THR A 155 -12.52 9.30 -0.15
N GLY A 156 -12.84 8.14 -0.68
CA GLY A 156 -11.97 7.39 -1.60
C GLY A 156 -11.00 6.42 -0.92
N LYS A 157 -11.28 5.91 0.29
CA LYS A 157 -10.46 4.88 0.96
C LYS A 157 -10.21 3.68 0.09
N THR A 158 -11.26 3.00 -0.31
CA THR A 158 -11.20 1.80 -1.15
C THR A 158 -10.46 2.05 -2.47
N VAL A 159 -10.73 3.19 -3.13
CA VAL A 159 -10.02 3.58 -4.36
C VAL A 159 -8.52 3.77 -4.09
N SER A 160 -8.15 4.40 -2.97
CA SER A 160 -6.75 4.59 -2.60
C SER A 160 -6.06 3.25 -2.34
N GLU A 161 -6.70 2.32 -1.61
CA GLU A 161 -6.14 0.98 -1.37
C GLU A 161 -6.05 0.14 -2.64
N GLN A 162 -7.04 0.20 -3.53
CA GLN A 162 -6.99 -0.45 -4.84
C GLN A 162 -5.87 0.13 -5.70
N THR A 163 -5.69 1.45 -5.68
CA THR A 163 -4.59 2.12 -6.40
C THR A 163 -3.23 1.68 -5.86
N LEU A 164 -3.07 1.59 -4.53
CA LEU A 164 -1.87 1.05 -3.88
C LEU A 164 -1.64 -0.42 -4.27
N ALA A 165 -2.69 -1.24 -4.25
CA ALA A 165 -2.60 -2.64 -4.67
C ALA A 165 -2.15 -2.78 -6.13
N LYS A 166 -2.65 -1.92 -7.02
CA LYS A 166 -2.31 -1.93 -8.45
C LYS A 166 -0.88 -1.49 -8.72
N TRP A 167 -0.46 -0.40 -8.09
CA TRP A 167 0.73 0.34 -8.52
C TRP A 167 1.96 0.17 -7.61
N SER A 168 1.78 -0.29 -6.36
CA SER A 168 2.92 -0.47 -5.46
C SER A 168 3.95 -1.45 -6.00
N ASP A 169 5.22 -1.20 -5.69
CA ASP A 169 6.35 -2.03 -6.10
C ASP A 169 6.51 -3.33 -5.29
N ALA A 170 5.52 -3.66 -4.45
CA ALA A 170 5.44 -4.95 -3.79
C ALA A 170 5.25 -6.09 -4.80
N GLN A 171 5.91 -7.21 -4.55
CA GLN A 171 5.85 -8.38 -5.43
C GLN A 171 4.57 -9.20 -5.20
N ILE A 172 4.06 -9.20 -3.99
CA ILE A 172 2.82 -9.89 -3.60
C ILE A 172 1.87 -8.88 -2.96
N ILE A 173 0.61 -8.95 -3.35
CA ILE A 173 -0.47 -8.16 -2.77
C ILE A 173 -1.38 -9.08 -1.95
N VAL A 174 -1.71 -8.65 -0.74
CA VAL A 174 -2.77 -9.28 0.06
C VAL A 174 -3.85 -8.23 0.28
N TYR A 175 -5.01 -8.43 -0.32
CA TYR A 175 -6.16 -7.56 -0.13
C TYR A 175 -7.20 -8.24 0.76
N ILE A 176 -7.50 -7.64 1.89
CA ILE A 176 -8.46 -8.17 2.87
C ILE A 176 -9.67 -7.26 2.91
N GLY A 177 -10.79 -7.70 2.32
CA GLY A 177 -12.08 -7.10 2.56
C GLY A 177 -12.64 -7.65 3.86
N CYS A 178 -12.64 -6.87 4.92
CA CYS A 178 -13.07 -7.27 6.25
C CYS A 178 -14.42 -6.62 6.61
N GLY A 179 -15.50 -7.37 6.45
CA GLY A 179 -16.85 -6.88 6.74
C GLY A 179 -17.36 -5.85 5.73
N GLU A 180 -16.80 -5.80 4.55
CA GLU A 180 -17.17 -4.86 3.50
C GLU A 180 -18.52 -5.21 2.84
N ARG A 181 -19.05 -4.28 2.10
CA ARG A 181 -20.32 -4.48 1.38
C ARG A 181 -20.13 -5.48 0.25
N GLY A 182 -21.15 -6.32 0.03
CA GLY A 182 -21.09 -7.34 -1.01
C GLY A 182 -20.87 -6.79 -2.42
N ASN A 183 -21.41 -5.60 -2.74
CA ASN A 183 -21.19 -4.93 -4.02
C ASN A 183 -19.73 -4.46 -4.18
N GLU A 184 -19.14 -3.82 -3.18
CA GLU A 184 -17.73 -3.37 -3.20
C GLU A 184 -16.78 -4.57 -3.38
N MET A 185 -17.06 -5.67 -2.71
CA MET A 185 -16.28 -6.90 -2.90
C MET A 185 -16.50 -7.54 -4.27
N THR A 186 -17.71 -7.40 -4.85
CA THR A 186 -17.98 -7.87 -6.21
C THR A 186 -17.21 -7.03 -7.23
N ASP A 187 -17.12 -5.72 -7.03
CA ASP A 187 -16.35 -4.83 -7.89
C ASP A 187 -14.87 -5.23 -7.87
N VAL A 188 -14.27 -5.42 -6.69
CA VAL A 188 -12.89 -5.91 -6.57
C VAL A 188 -12.70 -7.27 -7.27
N LEU A 189 -13.63 -8.21 -7.08
CA LEU A 189 -13.58 -9.54 -7.70
C LEU A 189 -13.75 -9.51 -9.21
N SER A 190 -14.40 -8.49 -9.77
CA SER A 190 -14.57 -8.32 -11.22
C SER A 190 -13.49 -7.46 -11.86
N GLU A 191 -13.01 -6.43 -11.18
CA GLU A 191 -12.03 -5.50 -11.72
C GLU A 191 -10.59 -6.02 -11.62
N PHE A 192 -10.16 -6.58 -10.47
CA PHE A 192 -8.78 -7.02 -10.28
C PHE A 192 -8.28 -8.01 -11.33
N PRO A 193 -9.10 -8.95 -11.81
CA PRO A 193 -8.68 -9.85 -12.88
C PRO A 193 -8.49 -9.18 -14.26
N GLU A 194 -9.17 -8.05 -14.48
CA GLU A 194 -9.04 -7.30 -15.73
C GLU A 194 -7.85 -6.32 -15.68
N LEU A 195 -7.33 -6.03 -14.47
CA LEU A 195 -6.18 -5.17 -14.29
C LEU A 195 -4.89 -5.89 -14.66
N VAL A 196 -4.02 -5.16 -15.33
CA VAL A 196 -2.70 -5.60 -15.72
C VAL A 196 -1.67 -4.90 -14.85
N ASP A 197 -0.70 -5.65 -14.31
CA ASP A 197 0.45 -5.09 -13.62
C ASP A 197 1.32 -4.34 -14.63
N PRO A 198 1.48 -3.02 -14.51
CA PRO A 198 2.21 -2.21 -15.49
C PRO A 198 3.70 -2.54 -15.59
N ARG A 199 4.26 -3.20 -14.58
CA ARG A 199 5.69 -3.58 -14.54
C ARG A 199 5.96 -4.88 -15.27
N THR A 200 5.02 -5.82 -15.17
CA THR A 200 5.18 -7.18 -15.73
C THR A 200 4.36 -7.41 -16.99
N GLY A 201 3.32 -6.61 -17.24
CA GLY A 201 2.34 -6.84 -18.31
C GLY A 201 1.42 -8.03 -18.06
N LEU A 202 1.44 -8.62 -16.87
CA LEU A 202 0.66 -9.80 -16.49
C LEU A 202 -0.57 -9.41 -15.68
N PRO A 203 -1.60 -10.27 -15.61
CA PRO A 203 -2.78 -10.00 -14.78
C PRO A 203 -2.41 -9.76 -13.31
N LEU A 204 -2.93 -8.68 -12.71
CA LEU A 204 -2.67 -8.33 -11.32
C LEU A 204 -3.05 -9.45 -10.35
N MET A 205 -4.09 -10.21 -10.67
CA MET A 205 -4.53 -11.37 -9.88
C MET A 205 -3.49 -12.46 -9.73
N GLU A 206 -2.52 -12.57 -10.63
CA GLU A 206 -1.47 -13.60 -10.53
C GLU A 206 -0.51 -13.36 -9.36
N ARG A 207 -0.45 -12.12 -8.85
CA ARG A 207 0.34 -11.75 -7.66
C ARG A 207 -0.52 -11.34 -6.46
N THR A 208 -1.85 -11.52 -6.53
CA THR A 208 -2.78 -11.03 -5.51
C THR A 208 -3.45 -12.18 -4.76
N ILE A 209 -3.43 -12.09 -3.43
CA ILE A 209 -4.24 -12.91 -2.53
C ILE A 209 -5.44 -12.08 -2.09
N LEU A 210 -6.64 -12.55 -2.38
CA LEU A 210 -7.86 -11.88 -2.00
C LEU A 210 -8.58 -12.63 -0.89
N VAL A 211 -8.74 -11.98 0.28
CA VAL A 211 -9.51 -12.50 1.42
C VAL A 211 -10.81 -11.70 1.49
N ALA A 212 -11.88 -12.29 0.94
CA ALA A 212 -13.19 -11.63 0.88
C ALA A 212 -14.07 -12.05 2.05
N ASN A 213 -14.29 -11.15 3.01
CA ASN A 213 -15.30 -11.29 4.05
C ASN A 213 -16.31 -10.15 3.93
N THR A 214 -17.55 -10.48 3.60
CA THR A 214 -18.64 -9.51 3.47
C THR A 214 -19.40 -9.32 4.78
N SER A 215 -20.10 -8.20 4.89
CA SER A 215 -20.82 -7.79 6.12
C SER A 215 -21.93 -8.75 6.57
N ASN A 216 -22.44 -9.60 5.67
CA ASN A 216 -23.44 -10.63 5.97
C ASN A 216 -22.85 -11.97 6.41
N MET A 217 -21.53 -12.12 6.43
CA MET A 217 -20.85 -13.32 6.93
C MET A 217 -20.77 -13.35 8.46
N PRO A 218 -20.60 -14.53 9.07
CA PRO A 218 -20.51 -14.66 10.53
C PRO A 218 -19.38 -13.80 11.13
N VAL A 219 -19.62 -13.23 12.31
CA VAL A 219 -18.67 -12.33 13.01
C VAL A 219 -17.34 -13.01 13.28
N ALA A 220 -17.33 -14.29 13.65
CA ALA A 220 -16.11 -15.06 13.87
C ALA A 220 -15.26 -15.19 12.58
N ALA A 221 -15.89 -15.28 11.41
CA ALA A 221 -15.18 -15.28 10.12
C ALA A 221 -14.59 -13.89 9.82
N ARG A 222 -15.29 -12.81 10.20
CA ARG A 222 -14.80 -11.44 10.07
C ARG A 222 -13.58 -11.23 10.96
N GLU A 223 -13.64 -11.66 12.22
CA GLU A 223 -12.52 -11.57 13.14
C GLU A 223 -11.30 -12.37 12.65
N ALA A 224 -11.53 -13.54 12.06
CA ALA A 224 -10.45 -14.41 11.56
C ALA A 224 -9.83 -13.94 10.24
N SER A 225 -10.53 -13.15 9.43
CA SER A 225 -10.09 -12.77 8.08
C SER A 225 -8.76 -12.00 8.08
N ILE A 226 -8.59 -11.08 9.02
CA ILE A 226 -7.37 -10.29 9.20
C ILE A 226 -6.16 -11.19 9.49
N TYR A 227 -6.31 -12.12 10.43
CA TYR A 227 -5.23 -13.05 10.77
C TYR A 227 -4.90 -14.02 9.64
N THR A 228 -5.92 -14.44 8.89
CA THR A 228 -5.72 -15.32 7.73
C THR A 228 -4.91 -14.62 6.66
N GLY A 229 -5.27 -13.40 6.30
CA GLY A 229 -4.55 -12.64 5.27
C GLY A 229 -3.10 -12.35 5.65
N ILE A 230 -2.85 -11.87 6.88
CA ILE A 230 -1.48 -11.56 7.28
C ILE A 230 -0.60 -12.81 7.40
N THR A 231 -1.16 -13.96 7.81
CA THR A 231 -0.41 -15.22 7.86
C THR A 231 0.02 -15.69 6.48
N MET A 232 -0.84 -15.53 5.48
CA MET A 232 -0.47 -15.78 4.08
C MET A 232 0.60 -14.80 3.60
N GLY A 233 0.47 -13.51 3.93
CA GLY A 233 1.49 -12.52 3.63
C GLY A 233 2.86 -12.85 4.23
N GLU A 234 2.90 -13.25 5.50
CA GLU A 234 4.14 -13.68 6.17
C GLU A 234 4.76 -14.94 5.53
N TYR A 235 3.94 -15.83 4.99
CA TYR A 235 4.44 -17.02 4.30
C TYR A 235 5.21 -16.62 3.03
N TYR A 236 4.71 -15.67 2.23
CA TYR A 236 5.43 -15.14 1.07
C TYR A 236 6.63 -14.28 1.48
N ARG A 237 6.54 -13.53 2.57
CA ARG A 237 7.70 -12.83 3.16
C ARG A 237 8.84 -13.80 3.45
N ASP A 238 8.53 -14.97 4.04
CA ASP A 238 9.54 -15.98 4.39
C ASP A 238 10.23 -16.57 3.15
N MET A 239 9.61 -16.45 1.98
CA MET A 239 10.25 -16.77 0.69
C MET A 239 11.20 -15.67 0.20
N GLY A 240 11.21 -14.51 0.86
CA GLY A 240 12.00 -13.32 0.46
C GLY A 240 11.28 -12.38 -0.47
N TYR A 241 9.94 -12.38 -0.49
CA TYR A 241 9.14 -11.44 -1.25
C TYR A 241 8.76 -10.21 -0.43
N ASP A 242 8.63 -9.06 -1.10
CA ASP A 242 8.00 -7.88 -0.54
C ASP A 242 6.49 -7.98 -0.71
N VAL A 243 5.77 -7.98 0.40
CA VAL A 243 4.32 -8.11 0.47
C VAL A 243 3.70 -6.79 0.91
N ALA A 244 2.71 -6.29 0.17
CA ALA A 244 1.86 -5.20 0.61
C ALA A 244 0.46 -5.75 0.97
N LEU A 245 0.05 -5.53 2.21
CA LEU A 245 -1.23 -5.96 2.73
C LEU A 245 -2.14 -4.75 2.94
N MET A 246 -3.29 -4.75 2.26
CA MET A 246 -4.37 -3.77 2.41
C MET A 246 -5.49 -4.41 3.22
N ALA A 247 -5.98 -3.70 4.25
CA ALA A 247 -7.05 -4.19 5.13
C ALA A 247 -8.23 -3.20 5.14
N ASP A 248 -9.24 -3.47 4.32
CA ASP A 248 -10.46 -2.67 4.18
C ASP A 248 -11.67 -3.40 4.82
N SER A 249 -12.13 -3.05 6.04
CA SER A 249 -11.53 -2.05 6.91
C SER A 249 -11.25 -2.64 8.32
N THR A 250 -10.20 -2.14 8.96
CA THR A 250 -9.88 -2.52 10.34
C THR A 250 -10.94 -2.06 11.35
N SER A 251 -11.74 -1.04 11.03
CA SER A 251 -12.90 -0.64 11.83
C SER A 251 -13.93 -1.76 11.93
N ARG A 252 -14.21 -2.46 10.83
CA ARG A 252 -15.14 -3.59 10.83
C ARG A 252 -14.61 -4.79 11.59
N TRP A 253 -13.28 -4.94 11.60
CA TRP A 253 -12.63 -5.92 12.47
C TRP A 253 -12.79 -5.56 13.95
N GLY A 254 -12.59 -4.29 14.33
CA GLY A 254 -12.84 -3.81 15.69
C GLY A 254 -14.30 -4.00 16.13
N GLU A 255 -15.27 -3.71 15.23
CA GLU A 255 -16.68 -4.01 15.48
C GLU A 255 -16.92 -5.50 15.73
N ALA A 256 -16.25 -6.39 15.00
CA ALA A 256 -16.33 -7.83 15.22
C ALA A 256 -15.78 -8.22 16.61
N LEU A 257 -14.67 -7.62 17.04
CA LEU A 257 -14.11 -7.83 18.37
C LEU A 257 -15.11 -7.38 19.47
N ARG A 258 -15.77 -6.23 19.27
CA ARG A 258 -16.80 -5.72 20.18
C ARG A 258 -18.00 -6.67 20.25
N GLU A 259 -18.47 -7.17 19.11
CA GLU A 259 -19.61 -8.09 19.08
C GLU A 259 -19.27 -9.44 19.72
N VAL A 260 -18.08 -9.98 19.49
CA VAL A 260 -17.63 -11.24 20.13
C VAL A 260 -17.50 -11.07 21.64
N SER A 261 -16.87 -9.99 22.10
CA SER A 261 -16.73 -9.66 23.52
C SER A 261 -18.09 -9.50 24.22
N GLY A 262 -19.03 -8.80 23.58
CA GLY A 262 -20.39 -8.64 24.10
C GLY A 262 -21.16 -9.96 24.21
N ARG A 263 -20.98 -10.89 23.25
CA ARG A 263 -21.59 -12.23 23.32
C ARG A 263 -20.96 -13.13 24.39
N LEU A 264 -19.70 -12.88 24.74
CA LEU A 264 -18.98 -13.58 25.80
C LEU A 264 -19.21 -12.95 27.17
N GLU A 265 -20.01 -11.86 27.23
CA GLU A 265 -20.31 -11.11 28.48
C GLU A 265 -19.03 -10.58 29.16
N GLU A 266 -17.99 -10.25 28.35
CA GLU A 266 -16.78 -9.64 28.85
C GLU A 266 -17.03 -8.19 29.28
N MET A 267 -16.29 -7.71 30.29
CA MET A 267 -16.43 -6.32 30.75
C MET A 267 -16.06 -5.34 29.63
N PRO A 268 -16.97 -4.45 29.21
CA PRO A 268 -16.68 -3.49 28.16
C PRO A 268 -15.70 -2.42 28.63
N GLY A 269 -14.80 -2.02 27.73
CA GLY A 269 -13.97 -0.83 27.86
C GLY A 269 -14.61 0.40 27.23
N GLU A 270 -13.77 1.30 26.72
CA GLU A 270 -14.19 2.56 26.08
C GLU A 270 -15.12 2.29 24.90
N GLU A 271 -16.22 3.02 24.81
CA GLU A 271 -17.28 2.90 23.79
C GLU A 271 -17.81 1.47 23.55
N GLY A 272 -17.73 0.61 24.56
CA GLY A 272 -18.19 -0.77 24.48
C GLY A 272 -17.24 -1.72 23.75
N TYR A 273 -16.04 -1.29 23.40
CA TYR A 273 -14.99 -2.15 22.88
C TYR A 273 -14.37 -3.00 24.00
N PRO A 274 -13.80 -4.18 23.69
CA PRO A 274 -13.09 -4.97 24.69
C PRO A 274 -11.83 -4.24 25.17
N ALA A 275 -11.48 -4.40 26.45
CA ALA A 275 -10.30 -3.78 27.05
C ALA A 275 -8.99 -4.12 26.34
N TYR A 276 -8.95 -5.25 25.62
CA TYR A 276 -7.79 -5.71 24.85
C TYR A 276 -7.77 -5.21 23.39
N LEU A 277 -8.63 -4.27 22.98
CA LEU A 277 -8.66 -3.75 21.59
C LEU A 277 -7.29 -3.24 21.16
N ALA A 278 -6.66 -2.37 21.96
CA ALA A 278 -5.34 -1.82 21.67
C ALA A 278 -4.29 -2.90 21.48
N THR A 279 -4.28 -3.91 22.36
CA THR A 279 -3.33 -5.04 22.28
C THR A 279 -3.54 -5.88 21.01
N ARG A 280 -4.79 -6.09 20.58
CA ARG A 280 -5.10 -6.83 19.35
C ARG A 280 -4.67 -6.07 18.11
N LEU A 281 -4.94 -4.75 18.07
CA LEU A 281 -4.49 -3.87 17.00
C LEU A 281 -2.95 -3.86 16.92
N ALA A 282 -2.28 -3.66 18.06
CA ALA A 282 -0.82 -3.70 18.13
C ALA A 282 -0.26 -5.03 17.62
N ALA A 283 -0.78 -6.16 18.11
CA ALA A 283 -0.34 -7.48 17.70
C ALA A 283 -0.51 -7.75 16.19
N PHE A 284 -1.50 -7.13 15.55
CA PHE A 284 -1.68 -7.21 14.10
C PHE A 284 -0.64 -6.35 13.36
N TYR A 285 -0.51 -5.07 13.71
CA TYR A 285 0.41 -4.16 13.02
C TYR A 285 1.89 -4.48 13.29
N GLU A 286 2.23 -5.03 14.47
CA GLU A 286 3.59 -5.49 14.80
C GLU A 286 4.10 -6.64 13.92
N ARG A 287 3.18 -7.37 13.24
CA ARG A 287 3.55 -8.40 12.24
C ARG A 287 4.12 -7.80 10.95
N ALA A 288 3.93 -6.50 10.72
CA ALA A 288 4.64 -5.78 9.69
C ALA A 288 6.14 -5.71 9.99
N GLY A 289 6.95 -5.72 8.96
CA GLY A 289 8.39 -5.57 9.08
C GLY A 289 9.12 -6.05 7.84
N ARG A 290 10.29 -5.47 7.63
CA ARG A 290 11.32 -5.99 6.76
C ARG A 290 12.19 -6.90 7.60
N VAL A 291 12.40 -8.14 7.21
CA VAL A 291 13.03 -9.14 8.04
C VAL A 291 14.08 -9.96 7.28
N ASP A 292 15.11 -10.36 8.01
CA ASP A 292 15.97 -11.46 7.63
C ASP A 292 15.23 -12.77 7.97
N CYS A 293 14.96 -13.58 6.96
CA CYS A 293 14.18 -14.79 7.08
C CYS A 293 14.96 -15.88 7.79
N ILE A 294 14.27 -16.81 8.48
CA ILE A 294 14.90 -18.02 9.01
C ILE A 294 15.29 -18.98 7.88
N GLY A 295 16.21 -19.89 8.18
CA GLY A 295 16.71 -20.90 7.24
C GLY A 295 17.99 -20.46 6.54
N SER A 296 18.44 -21.28 5.60
CA SER A 296 19.66 -21.06 4.84
C SER A 296 19.51 -19.98 3.76
N GLY A 297 20.60 -19.30 3.46
CA GLY A 297 20.68 -18.20 2.49
C GLY A 297 20.23 -16.85 3.04
N ASP A 298 20.76 -15.80 2.45
CA ASP A 298 20.43 -14.42 2.81
C ASP A 298 19.13 -13.99 2.12
N ARG A 299 18.01 -14.28 2.78
CA ARG A 299 16.68 -13.92 2.28
C ARG A 299 16.09 -12.80 3.10
N VAL A 300 15.89 -11.66 2.48
CA VAL A 300 15.17 -10.54 3.05
C VAL A 300 13.80 -10.47 2.40
N GLY A 301 12.77 -10.41 3.22
CA GLY A 301 11.40 -10.18 2.77
C GLY A 301 10.71 -9.16 3.66
N SER A 302 9.60 -8.62 3.20
CA SER A 302 8.85 -7.63 3.96
C SER A 302 7.34 -7.86 3.93
N VAL A 303 6.65 -7.44 5.00
CA VAL A 303 5.20 -7.27 5.02
C VAL A 303 4.91 -5.83 5.41
N THR A 304 4.37 -5.07 4.48
CA THR A 304 3.88 -3.71 4.70
C THR A 304 2.37 -3.76 4.93
N ILE A 305 1.85 -3.09 5.95
CA ILE A 305 0.43 -3.08 6.27
C ILE A 305 -0.15 -1.69 6.05
N VAL A 306 -1.20 -1.62 5.25
CA VAL A 306 -2.03 -0.44 5.07
C VAL A 306 -3.44 -0.77 5.54
N GLY A 307 -3.90 -0.12 6.60
CA GLY A 307 -5.22 -0.35 7.17
C GLY A 307 -6.16 0.83 6.94
N ALA A 308 -7.29 0.58 6.28
CA ALA A 308 -8.36 1.57 6.20
C ALA A 308 -9.11 1.63 7.53
N VAL A 309 -9.41 2.85 7.97
CA VAL A 309 -10.23 3.10 9.16
C VAL A 309 -11.40 3.99 8.77
N SER A 310 -12.59 3.61 9.23
CA SER A 310 -13.83 4.32 8.92
C SER A 310 -14.45 4.89 10.19
N PRO A 311 -13.90 6.00 10.72
CA PRO A 311 -14.43 6.59 11.95
C PRO A 311 -15.87 7.07 11.72
N PRO A 312 -16.83 6.72 12.59
CA PRO A 312 -18.20 7.19 12.51
C PRO A 312 -18.25 8.73 12.51
N GLY A 313 -18.99 9.31 11.57
CA GLY A 313 -19.08 10.78 11.45
C GLY A 313 -17.77 11.50 11.09
N GLY A 314 -16.69 10.77 10.79
CA GLY A 314 -15.35 11.35 10.57
C GLY A 314 -14.64 11.79 11.86
N ASP A 315 -15.09 11.30 13.00
CA ASP A 315 -14.51 11.63 14.30
C ASP A 315 -13.27 10.77 14.60
N PHE A 316 -12.10 11.38 14.54
CA PHE A 316 -10.83 10.71 14.81
C PHE A 316 -10.57 10.42 16.31
N SER A 317 -11.46 10.82 17.22
CA SER A 317 -11.36 10.49 18.66
C SER A 317 -11.86 9.08 18.99
N GLU A 318 -12.49 8.41 18.04
CA GLU A 318 -12.99 7.04 18.16
C GLU A 318 -11.87 6.04 18.53
N PRO A 319 -12.13 5.05 19.43
CA PRO A 319 -11.09 4.19 20.00
C PRO A 319 -10.24 3.41 18.99
N ILE A 320 -10.81 2.89 17.89
CA ILE A 320 -10.04 2.16 16.88
C ILE A 320 -9.08 3.11 16.19
N THR A 321 -9.56 4.29 15.79
CA THR A 321 -8.76 5.33 15.15
C THR A 321 -7.61 5.76 16.03
N GLN A 322 -7.89 6.08 17.30
CA GLN A 322 -6.88 6.51 18.27
C GLN A 322 -5.83 5.43 18.57
N ASN A 323 -6.26 4.19 18.76
CA ASN A 323 -5.32 3.11 19.02
C ASN A 323 -4.48 2.76 17.78
N THR A 324 -5.07 2.82 16.57
CA THR A 324 -4.33 2.60 15.33
C THR A 324 -3.31 3.71 15.08
N LEU A 325 -3.68 4.97 15.35
CA LEU A 325 -2.79 6.12 15.19
C LEU A 325 -1.50 6.01 16.03
N ARG A 326 -1.60 5.42 17.22
CA ARG A 326 -0.44 5.24 18.13
C ARG A 326 0.52 4.15 17.68
N ILE A 327 0.10 3.28 16.77
CA ILE A 327 0.83 2.08 16.38
C ILE A 327 1.41 2.22 14.98
N THR A 328 0.76 2.98 14.10
CA THR A 328 1.16 3.12 12.70
C THR A 328 2.21 4.22 12.53
N GLY A 329 3.18 3.98 11.64
CA GLY A 329 4.23 4.96 11.34
C GLY A 329 3.82 6.01 10.31
N THR A 330 2.81 5.73 9.48
CA THR A 330 2.30 6.66 8.46
C THR A 330 0.80 6.86 8.62
N PHE A 331 0.38 8.12 8.51
CA PHE A 331 -1.00 8.55 8.64
C PHE A 331 -1.41 9.36 7.40
N TRP A 332 -2.35 8.82 6.62
CA TRP A 332 -2.88 9.44 5.41
C TRP A 332 -4.34 9.86 5.63
N ALA A 333 -4.53 10.99 6.27
CA ALA A 333 -5.86 11.51 6.62
C ALA A 333 -6.64 11.90 5.37
N LEU A 334 -7.73 11.21 5.06
CA LEU A 334 -8.62 11.59 3.97
C LEU A 334 -9.56 12.72 4.40
N ASP A 335 -9.72 13.72 3.53
CA ASP A 335 -10.51 14.91 3.78
C ASP A 335 -11.76 14.94 2.90
N THR A 336 -12.91 15.11 3.55
CA THR A 336 -14.22 15.15 2.88
C THR A 336 -14.36 16.38 1.95
N ASN A 337 -13.76 17.54 2.34
CA ASN A 337 -13.83 18.75 1.52
C ASN A 337 -13.01 18.62 0.23
N LEU A 338 -11.84 17.96 0.30
CA LEU A 338 -11.04 17.64 -0.88
C LEU A 338 -11.81 16.69 -1.81
N ALA A 339 -12.43 15.66 -1.25
CA ALA A 339 -13.25 14.72 -2.02
C ALA A 339 -14.43 15.42 -2.71
N TYR A 340 -15.15 16.31 -2.03
CA TYR A 340 -16.24 17.11 -2.63
C TYR A 340 -15.76 18.03 -3.75
N ARG A 341 -14.54 18.55 -3.64
CA ARG A 341 -13.90 19.35 -4.71
C ARG A 341 -13.32 18.47 -5.83
N ARG A 342 -13.48 17.14 -5.75
CA ARG A 342 -12.91 16.16 -6.68
C ARG A 342 -11.38 16.20 -6.78
N HIS A 343 -10.73 16.60 -5.69
CA HIS A 343 -9.29 16.53 -5.55
C HIS A 343 -8.93 15.13 -5.02
N PHE A 344 -8.36 14.29 -5.87
CA PHE A 344 -7.95 12.93 -5.53
C PHE A 344 -6.44 12.74 -5.80
N PRO A 345 -5.75 11.93 -4.99
CA PRO A 345 -6.19 11.39 -3.70
C PRO A 345 -6.59 12.49 -2.72
N SER A 346 -7.67 12.28 -1.95
CA SER A 346 -8.21 13.31 -1.06
C SER A 346 -7.46 13.41 0.27
N VAL A 347 -6.16 13.19 0.25
CA VAL A 347 -5.27 13.22 1.42
C VAL A 347 -5.03 14.65 1.86
N ASN A 348 -5.33 14.94 3.11
CA ASN A 348 -5.07 16.24 3.71
C ASN A 348 -3.60 16.35 4.10
N TRP A 349 -2.85 17.18 3.39
CA TRP A 349 -1.41 17.33 3.58
C TRP A 349 -1.00 18.05 4.87
N ILE A 350 -1.94 18.75 5.55
CA ILE A 350 -1.68 19.38 6.85
C ILE A 350 -1.84 18.41 8.01
N LYS A 351 -2.78 17.45 7.88
CA LYS A 351 -3.10 16.50 8.95
C LYS A 351 -2.29 15.21 8.83
N SER A 352 -1.84 14.88 7.63
CA SER A 352 -1.10 13.65 7.35
C SER A 352 0.37 13.76 7.74
N TYR A 353 0.99 12.62 8.04
CA TYR A 353 2.43 12.55 8.34
C TYR A 353 3.01 11.16 8.03
N SER A 354 4.32 11.09 7.95
CA SER A 354 5.09 9.84 7.96
C SER A 354 6.27 9.98 8.92
N LEU A 355 6.45 8.99 9.78
CA LEU A 355 7.58 8.87 10.70
C LEU A 355 8.79 8.20 10.03
N TYR A 356 8.67 7.80 8.77
CA TYR A 356 9.73 7.10 8.04
C TYR A 356 10.65 8.03 7.23
N ILE A 357 10.35 9.33 7.20
CA ILE A 357 11.06 10.30 6.37
C ILE A 357 12.56 10.25 6.59
N ASP A 358 12.99 10.40 7.85
CA ASP A 358 14.40 10.42 8.22
C ASP A 358 15.12 9.10 7.89
N SER A 359 14.44 7.97 8.09
CA SER A 359 14.99 6.65 7.79
C SER A 359 15.12 6.35 6.29
N LEU A 360 14.40 7.08 5.45
CA LEU A 360 14.42 6.94 3.99
C LEU A 360 15.34 7.93 3.30
N ASN A 361 15.85 8.94 4.02
CA ASN A 361 16.61 10.05 3.44
C ASN A 361 17.84 9.56 2.65
N ASP A 362 18.64 8.66 3.22
CA ASP A 362 19.81 8.10 2.55
C ASP A 362 19.44 7.41 1.22
N TRP A 363 18.34 6.66 1.22
CA TRP A 363 17.85 6.00 0.00
C TRP A 363 17.46 7.00 -1.08
N TYR A 364 16.77 8.09 -0.73
CA TYR A 364 16.40 9.12 -1.69
C TYR A 364 17.61 9.89 -2.21
N LEU A 365 18.59 10.19 -1.35
CA LEU A 365 19.85 10.84 -1.75
C LEU A 365 20.63 9.99 -2.79
N GLU A 366 20.66 8.67 -2.59
CA GLU A 366 21.36 7.75 -3.50
C GLU A 366 20.62 7.55 -4.83
N ASN A 367 19.27 7.56 -4.84
CA ASN A 367 18.48 7.15 -5.99
C ASN A 367 17.87 8.31 -6.79
N LEU A 368 17.73 9.51 -6.22
CA LEU A 368 17.15 10.68 -6.89
C LEU A 368 18.15 11.82 -7.02
N GLY A 369 18.55 12.41 -5.91
CA GLY A 369 19.43 13.55 -5.90
C GLY A 369 19.58 14.20 -4.53
N PRO A 370 20.65 14.99 -4.31
CA PRO A 370 20.98 15.55 -3.00
C PRO A 370 19.99 16.59 -2.50
N ASP A 371 19.13 17.11 -3.35
CA ASP A 371 18.18 18.18 -3.05
C ASP A 371 16.73 17.69 -2.86
N TRP A 372 16.50 16.38 -2.84
CA TRP A 372 15.15 15.81 -2.65
C TRP A 372 14.50 16.26 -1.33
N GLU A 373 15.26 16.26 -0.24
CA GLU A 373 14.78 16.68 1.07
C GLU A 373 14.39 18.18 1.07
N GLU A 374 15.25 19.02 0.50
CA GLU A 374 14.99 20.47 0.38
C GLU A 374 13.72 20.74 -0.47
N LEU A 375 13.55 20.02 -1.59
CA LEU A 375 12.36 20.13 -2.43
C LEU A 375 11.08 19.80 -1.67
N ARG A 376 11.09 18.69 -0.94
CA ARG A 376 9.95 18.25 -0.13
C ARG A 376 9.63 19.23 0.99
N ASP A 377 10.65 19.68 1.73
CA ASP A 377 10.49 20.60 2.85
C ASP A 377 10.00 21.96 2.38
N ARG A 378 10.52 22.44 1.25
CA ARG A 378 10.01 23.67 0.63
C ARG A 378 8.53 23.55 0.24
N MET A 379 8.15 22.43 -0.37
CA MET A 379 6.75 22.18 -0.73
C MET A 379 5.85 22.17 0.51
N MET A 380 6.26 21.46 1.58
CA MET A 380 5.50 21.44 2.84
C MET A 380 5.39 22.81 3.49
N TYR A 381 6.48 23.57 3.51
CA TYR A 381 6.47 24.94 4.02
C TYR A 381 5.46 25.83 3.27
N LEU A 382 5.47 25.77 1.95
CA LEU A 382 4.54 26.55 1.11
C LEU A 382 3.09 26.18 1.38
N LEU A 383 2.78 24.87 1.47
CA LEU A 383 1.42 24.39 1.75
C LEU A 383 0.94 24.79 3.16
N GLN A 384 1.83 24.81 4.15
CA GLN A 384 1.50 25.31 5.50
C GLN A 384 1.28 26.83 5.48
N LYS A 385 2.13 27.58 4.79
CA LYS A 385 2.01 29.02 4.66
C LYS A 385 0.72 29.45 3.94
N GLU A 386 0.28 28.66 2.97
CA GLU A 386 -1.00 28.91 2.28
C GLU A 386 -2.18 28.95 3.26
N VAL A 387 -2.20 28.07 4.28
CA VAL A 387 -3.31 28.05 5.26
C VAL A 387 -3.42 29.39 5.97
N GLU A 388 -2.30 29.94 6.45
CA GLU A 388 -2.26 31.25 7.10
C GLU A 388 -2.72 32.37 6.15
N LEU A 389 -2.23 32.36 4.90
CA LEU A 389 -2.58 33.33 3.90
C LEU A 389 -4.05 33.28 3.49
N GLN A 390 -4.63 32.07 3.41
CA GLN A 390 -6.05 31.86 3.12
C GLN A 390 -6.96 32.46 4.21
N GLU A 391 -6.58 32.37 5.48
CA GLU A 391 -7.29 33.04 6.58
C GLU A 391 -7.28 34.56 6.42
N ILE A 392 -6.13 35.14 6.05
CA ILE A 392 -6.00 36.57 5.79
C ILE A 392 -6.87 36.99 4.58
N VAL A 393 -6.81 36.21 3.49
CA VAL A 393 -7.62 36.47 2.29
C VAL A 393 -9.13 36.45 2.59
N GLN A 394 -9.58 35.54 3.45
CA GLN A 394 -11.00 35.49 3.86
C GLN A 394 -11.44 36.74 4.63
N LEU A 395 -10.54 37.37 5.38
CA LEU A 395 -10.84 38.56 6.21
C LEU A 395 -10.75 39.87 5.45
N VAL A 396 -9.71 40.04 4.62
CA VAL A 396 -9.40 41.37 4.00
C VAL A 396 -9.40 41.35 2.47
N GLY A 397 -9.59 40.19 1.87
CA GLY A 397 -9.55 40.03 0.42
C GLY A 397 -8.14 39.81 -0.16
N PRO A 398 -8.03 39.19 -1.36
CA PRO A 398 -6.74 38.84 -1.98
C PRO A 398 -5.91 40.07 -2.40
N ASP A 399 -6.57 41.23 -2.65
CA ASP A 399 -5.88 42.44 -3.11
C ASP A 399 -5.02 43.08 -2.02
N ALA A 400 -5.32 42.80 -0.74
CA ALA A 400 -4.58 43.34 0.39
C ALA A 400 -3.21 42.70 0.61
N LEU A 401 -2.95 41.51 -0.01
CA LEU A 401 -1.68 40.83 0.14
C LEU A 401 -0.56 41.48 -0.67
N PRO A 402 0.67 41.54 -0.14
CA PRO A 402 1.89 41.87 -0.90
C PRO A 402 2.08 40.91 -2.10
N GLU A 403 2.80 41.35 -3.13
CA GLU A 403 3.06 40.51 -4.31
C GLU A 403 3.81 39.20 -3.98
N SER A 404 4.74 39.24 -3.03
CA SER A 404 5.44 38.06 -2.56
C SER A 404 4.51 37.01 -1.92
N GLU A 405 3.48 37.43 -1.21
CA GLU A 405 2.48 36.52 -0.63
C GLU A 405 1.48 36.00 -1.68
N LYS A 406 1.12 36.85 -2.66
CA LYS A 406 0.35 36.40 -3.83
C LYS A 406 1.11 35.34 -4.63
N ALA A 407 2.44 35.50 -4.76
CA ALA A 407 3.32 34.52 -5.40
C ALA A 407 3.28 33.17 -4.69
N ILE A 408 3.30 33.15 -3.35
CA ILE A 408 3.12 31.90 -2.57
C ILE A 408 1.79 31.22 -2.92
N LEU A 409 0.69 31.97 -2.96
CA LEU A 409 -0.62 31.41 -3.31
C LEU A 409 -0.67 30.84 -4.74
N GLU A 410 0.05 31.45 -5.69
CA GLU A 410 0.16 30.93 -7.06
C GLU A 410 0.93 29.60 -7.10
N VAL A 411 2.08 29.52 -6.41
CA VAL A 411 2.90 28.31 -6.38
C VAL A 411 2.19 27.17 -5.63
N THR A 412 1.55 27.48 -4.51
CA THR A 412 0.79 26.45 -3.75
C THR A 412 -0.38 25.90 -4.54
N ARG A 413 -1.01 26.74 -5.37
CA ARG A 413 -2.01 26.28 -6.31
C ARG A 413 -1.44 25.27 -7.31
N MET A 414 -0.23 25.52 -7.88
CA MET A 414 0.45 24.57 -8.75
C MET A 414 0.75 23.25 -8.02
N ILE A 415 1.26 23.35 -6.78
CA ILE A 415 1.53 22.14 -5.98
C ILE A 415 0.25 21.32 -5.82
N ARG A 416 -0.87 21.92 -5.45
CA ARG A 416 -2.13 21.21 -5.22
C ARG A 416 -2.73 20.63 -6.49
N GLU A 417 -2.87 21.46 -7.54
CA GLU A 417 -3.65 21.12 -8.74
C GLU A 417 -2.81 20.37 -9.77
N ASP A 418 -1.51 20.69 -9.90
CA ASP A 418 -0.67 20.18 -10.97
C ASP A 418 0.26 19.05 -10.49
N PHE A 419 0.55 18.99 -9.19
CA PHE A 419 1.40 17.93 -8.62
C PHE A 419 0.61 16.96 -7.73
N LEU A 420 -0.06 17.42 -6.67
CA LEU A 420 -0.71 16.51 -5.71
C LEU A 420 -1.98 15.85 -6.26
N GLN A 421 -2.75 16.58 -7.08
CA GLN A 421 -3.94 16.00 -7.71
C GLN A 421 -3.52 15.01 -8.80
N GLN A 422 -3.95 13.76 -8.65
CA GLN A 422 -3.61 12.65 -9.54
C GLN A 422 -4.84 11.81 -9.87
N SER A 423 -5.08 11.55 -11.14
CA SER A 423 -6.25 10.80 -11.59
C SER A 423 -5.99 9.30 -11.63
N ALA A 424 -6.69 8.53 -10.83
CA ALA A 424 -6.61 7.07 -10.85
C ALA A 424 -7.15 6.44 -12.15
N TYR A 425 -7.90 7.22 -12.94
CA TYR A 425 -8.54 6.75 -14.18
C TYR A 425 -7.84 7.20 -15.46
N SER A 426 -6.76 7.96 -15.34
CA SER A 426 -5.97 8.43 -16.48
C SER A 426 -4.87 7.43 -16.81
N ASP A 427 -4.71 7.06 -18.08
CA ASP A 427 -3.64 6.15 -18.53
C ASP A 427 -2.24 6.73 -18.29
N THR A 428 -2.10 8.05 -18.29
CA THR A 428 -0.81 8.74 -18.15
C THR A 428 -0.54 9.28 -16.75
N ASP A 429 -1.60 9.52 -15.94
CA ASP A 429 -1.48 10.16 -14.63
C ASP A 429 -1.78 9.21 -13.46
N SER A 430 -2.34 8.02 -13.70
CA SER A 430 -2.66 7.04 -12.65
C SER A 430 -1.44 6.49 -11.93
N PHE A 431 -0.29 6.50 -12.61
CA PHE A 431 1.02 6.12 -12.08
C PHE A 431 2.07 7.16 -12.47
N CYS A 432 2.81 7.66 -11.50
CA CYS A 432 3.90 8.61 -11.72
C CYS A 432 5.21 8.00 -11.21
N PRO A 433 6.17 7.66 -12.09
CA PRO A 433 7.49 7.19 -11.67
C PRO A 433 8.21 8.21 -10.78
N LEU A 434 9.04 7.75 -9.87
CA LEU A 434 9.67 8.59 -8.86
C LEU A 434 10.62 9.65 -9.46
N ASP A 435 11.33 9.31 -10.51
CA ASP A 435 12.17 10.25 -11.28
C ASP A 435 11.35 11.37 -11.93
N LYS A 436 10.16 11.03 -12.45
CA LYS A 436 9.21 12.01 -12.97
C LYS A 436 8.69 12.93 -11.84
N GLN A 437 8.36 12.38 -10.67
CA GLN A 437 7.94 13.16 -9.50
C GLN A 437 9.01 14.17 -9.09
N TYR A 438 10.26 13.75 -9.06
CA TYR A 438 11.39 14.60 -8.73
C TYR A 438 11.51 15.81 -9.69
N TRP A 439 11.46 15.56 -11.01
CA TRP A 439 11.56 16.65 -11.98
C TRP A 439 10.33 17.56 -12.01
N MET A 440 9.14 17.04 -11.69
CA MET A 440 7.93 17.86 -11.52
C MET A 440 8.10 18.85 -10.35
N LEU A 441 8.63 18.39 -9.22
CA LEU A 441 8.93 19.26 -8.09
C LEU A 441 10.00 20.29 -8.42
N LYS A 442 11.06 19.89 -9.14
CA LYS A 442 12.09 20.80 -9.61
C LYS A 442 11.55 21.88 -10.56
N ALA A 443 10.64 21.53 -11.43
CA ALA A 443 10.00 22.52 -12.31
C ALA A 443 9.20 23.56 -11.52
N ILE A 444 8.41 23.13 -10.52
CA ILE A 444 7.68 24.04 -9.63
C ILE A 444 8.63 24.90 -8.79
N GLN A 445 9.69 24.30 -8.23
CA GLN A 445 10.69 25.06 -7.47
C GLN A 445 11.45 26.07 -8.35
N SER A 446 11.77 25.71 -9.58
CA SER A 446 12.40 26.63 -10.53
C SER A 446 11.50 27.83 -10.82
N TYR A 447 10.19 27.59 -10.94
CA TYR A 447 9.21 28.65 -11.10
C TYR A 447 9.11 29.52 -9.84
N ASP A 448 9.01 28.92 -8.65
CA ASP A 448 8.97 29.64 -7.36
C ASP A 448 10.20 30.55 -7.19
N SER A 449 11.40 29.99 -7.37
CA SER A 449 12.66 30.72 -7.19
C SER A 449 12.84 31.83 -8.21
N ALA A 450 12.58 31.57 -9.49
CA ALA A 450 12.70 32.55 -10.55
C ALA A 450 11.67 33.70 -10.40
N MET A 451 10.44 33.36 -10.01
CA MET A 451 9.39 34.32 -9.76
C MET A 451 9.72 35.24 -8.57
N ASN A 452 10.18 34.71 -7.45
CA ASN A 452 10.59 35.50 -6.30
C ASN A 452 11.75 36.42 -6.64
N ASN A 453 12.77 35.94 -7.35
CA ASN A 453 13.88 36.76 -7.84
C ASN A 453 13.41 37.89 -8.81
N ALA A 454 12.41 37.60 -9.65
CA ALA A 454 11.84 38.60 -10.54
C ALA A 454 11.11 39.72 -9.76
N ILE A 455 10.31 39.34 -8.76
CA ILE A 455 9.62 40.28 -7.88
C ILE A 455 10.63 41.16 -7.11
N GLU A 456 11.72 40.58 -6.60
CA GLU A 456 12.79 41.36 -5.94
C GLU A 456 13.46 42.33 -6.89
N ARG A 457 13.54 42.05 -8.17
CA ARG A 457 14.04 42.95 -9.22
C ARG A 457 13.00 44.03 -9.63
N GLY A 458 11.79 43.99 -9.08
CA GLY A 458 10.70 44.89 -9.37
C GLY A 458 9.84 44.50 -10.58
N VAL A 459 9.93 43.26 -11.05
CA VAL A 459 9.03 42.68 -12.06
C VAL A 459 7.71 42.34 -11.39
N GLY A 460 6.60 42.85 -11.88
CA GLY A 460 5.27 42.59 -11.30
C GLY A 460 4.85 41.13 -11.52
N LEU A 461 4.20 40.54 -10.52
CA LEU A 461 3.68 39.15 -10.58
C LEU A 461 2.83 38.91 -11.84
N LYS A 462 2.06 39.90 -12.26
CA LYS A 462 1.21 39.82 -13.46
C LYS A 462 2.03 39.56 -14.74
N GLN A 463 3.22 40.14 -14.87
CA GLN A 463 4.09 39.91 -16.03
C GLN A 463 4.58 38.45 -16.08
N VAL A 464 4.94 37.87 -14.93
CA VAL A 464 5.32 36.47 -14.81
C VAL A 464 4.15 35.55 -15.17
N SER A 465 2.94 35.89 -14.68
CA SER A 465 1.73 35.09 -14.93
C SER A 465 1.25 35.14 -16.39
N LEU A 466 1.66 36.11 -17.19
CA LEU A 466 1.35 36.18 -18.62
C LEU A 466 2.19 35.22 -19.48
N LEU A 467 3.29 34.71 -18.95
CA LEU A 467 4.08 33.69 -19.65
C LEU A 467 3.29 32.38 -19.79
N PRO A 468 3.46 31.61 -20.87
CA PRO A 468 2.76 30.35 -21.09
C PRO A 468 3.19 29.25 -20.11
N LEU A 469 4.21 29.51 -19.28
CA LEU A 469 4.85 28.55 -18.38
C LEU A 469 3.86 27.90 -17.40
N ARG A 470 2.89 28.68 -16.90
CA ARG A 470 1.84 28.16 -16.01
C ARG A 470 1.03 27.02 -16.66
N SER A 471 0.68 27.20 -17.95
CA SER A 471 -0.04 26.18 -18.72
C SER A 471 0.82 24.98 -19.04
N GLU A 472 2.13 25.17 -19.23
CA GLU A 472 3.07 24.08 -19.47
C GLU A 472 3.31 23.25 -18.22
N ILE A 473 3.44 23.89 -17.05
CA ILE A 473 3.52 23.22 -15.75
C ILE A 473 2.25 22.40 -15.47
N ALA A 474 1.07 22.95 -15.75
CA ALA A 474 -0.19 22.24 -15.57
C ALA A 474 -0.30 20.96 -16.43
N ARG A 475 0.39 20.92 -17.58
CA ARG A 475 0.41 19.77 -18.48
C ARG A 475 1.59 18.82 -18.25
N MET A 476 2.53 19.13 -17.36
CA MET A 476 3.71 18.27 -17.15
C MET A 476 3.36 16.84 -16.71
N LYS A 477 2.21 16.65 -16.07
CA LYS A 477 1.69 15.30 -15.71
C LYS A 477 1.37 14.44 -16.93
N GLU A 478 1.08 15.04 -18.09
CA GLU A 478 0.78 14.35 -19.35
C GLU A 478 2.06 13.98 -20.13
N LEU A 479 3.21 14.57 -19.78
CA LEU A 479 4.49 14.28 -20.47
C LEU A 479 4.94 12.84 -20.16
N GLY A 480 5.53 12.22 -21.17
CA GLY A 480 5.90 10.80 -21.09
C GLY A 480 7.20 10.52 -20.34
N SER A 481 8.10 11.49 -20.24
CA SER A 481 9.45 11.28 -19.69
C SER A 481 9.89 12.38 -18.71
N ALA A 482 10.75 12.00 -17.76
CA ALA A 482 11.40 12.92 -16.83
C ALA A 482 12.28 13.95 -17.56
N GLY A 483 12.91 13.57 -18.70
CA GLY A 483 13.77 14.45 -19.48
C GLY A 483 13.03 15.63 -20.13
N GLU A 484 11.77 15.44 -20.53
CA GLU A 484 10.95 16.54 -21.06
C GLU A 484 10.62 17.57 -19.96
N ILE A 485 10.39 17.09 -18.73
CA ILE A 485 10.12 17.97 -17.58
C ILE A 485 11.40 18.69 -17.14
N GLN A 486 12.56 18.03 -17.21
CA GLN A 486 13.86 18.68 -16.98
C GLN A 486 14.07 19.86 -17.94
N ALA A 487 13.85 19.66 -19.22
CA ALA A 487 13.94 20.72 -20.22
C ALA A 487 12.95 21.87 -19.94
N LEU A 488 11.76 21.55 -19.43
CA LEU A 488 10.79 22.55 -18.97
C LEU A 488 11.33 23.36 -17.79
N ALA A 489 11.92 22.71 -16.78
CA ALA A 489 12.48 23.39 -15.60
C ALA A 489 13.59 24.38 -15.97
N GLU A 490 14.49 24.02 -16.88
CA GLU A 490 15.54 24.90 -17.41
C GLU A 490 14.97 26.09 -18.17
N ARG A 491 13.95 25.85 -19.01
CA ARG A 491 13.26 26.91 -19.78
C ARG A 491 12.48 27.87 -18.90
N ILE A 492 11.86 27.41 -17.84
CA ILE A 492 11.16 28.22 -16.84
C ILE A 492 12.10 29.29 -16.30
N LYS A 493 13.26 28.88 -15.79
CA LYS A 493 14.27 29.77 -15.23
C LYS A 493 14.71 30.81 -16.25
N THR A 494 15.11 30.39 -17.45
CA THR A 494 15.61 31.27 -18.51
C THR A 494 14.56 32.31 -18.95
N SER A 495 13.28 31.89 -19.06
CA SER A 495 12.20 32.78 -19.52
C SER A 495 11.81 33.82 -18.50
N ILE A 496 11.80 33.48 -17.21
CA ILE A 496 11.48 34.46 -16.15
C ILE A 496 12.66 35.42 -15.89
N ASP A 497 13.89 34.88 -15.94
CA ASP A 497 15.09 35.70 -15.75
C ASP A 497 15.27 36.75 -16.87
N ALA A 498 14.71 36.51 -18.05
CA ALA A 498 14.71 37.46 -19.16
C ALA A 498 13.72 38.63 -19.03
N LEU A 499 12.82 38.60 -18.05
CA LEU A 499 11.88 39.68 -17.79
C LEU A 499 12.60 40.89 -17.15
N GLU A 500 12.26 42.11 -17.64
CA GLU A 500 12.72 43.37 -17.08
C GLU A 500 11.57 44.03 -16.31
N ALA A 501 11.92 44.82 -15.28
CA ALA A 501 10.94 45.64 -14.57
C ALA A 501 10.28 46.68 -15.51
N GLU A 502 8.97 46.83 -15.44
CA GLU A 502 8.29 47.91 -16.13
C GLU A 502 8.80 49.26 -15.58
N ARG A 503 9.26 50.14 -16.48
CA ARG A 503 9.75 51.48 -16.15
C ARG A 503 8.61 52.44 -15.81
#